data_dda4f737d2f5f45e7a0aa4b0596e90eb
#
_entry.id   dda4f737d2f5f45e7a0aa4b0596e90eb
#
_cell.length_a   1.000
_cell.length_b   1.000
_cell.length_c   1.000
_cell.angle_alpha   90.00
_cell.angle_beta   90.00
_cell.angle_gamma   90.00
#
_symmetry.space_group_name_H-M   'P 1'
#
loop_
_entity.id
_entity.type
_entity.pdbx_description
1 polymer ?
#
loop_
_entity_poly.entity_id
_entity_poly.type
_entity_poly.pdbx_seq_one_letter_code
_entity_poly.pdbx_strand_id
1 'polypeptide(L)'
;MPQELFMSAVLPQFDCLSSAIREMNSDFPRPTFKIEVGKEFDLQSDYNNLSKSFSNKVGVYILFNESKDIIRIGSSIDDLYRRLNTYFDYKSDDNIVGVGWWKEGVGSRYIRVIEVPGNCSFEALAIEQFLIRKLCPPLNKEG
;
A
#
# COMPACT_ATOMS: atom_id res chain seq x y z
N MET A 1 28.17 12.59 -12.57
CA MET A 1 27.65 12.20 -13.61
C MET A 1 26.32 11.50 -13.51
N PRO A 2 25.71 11.31 -14.54
CA PRO A 2 24.34 10.83 -14.55
C PRO A 2 24.08 9.49 -13.92
N GLN A 3 25.12 8.69 -13.73
CA GLN A 3 24.86 7.38 -13.16
C GLN A 3 24.21 7.45 -11.79
N GLU A 4 24.62 8.41 -11.00
CA GLU A 4 24.03 8.51 -9.68
C GLU A 4 22.55 8.73 -9.77
N LEU A 5 22.13 9.47 -10.78
CA LEU A 5 20.73 9.73 -10.95
C LEU A 5 19.96 8.45 -11.23
N PHE A 6 20.56 7.58 -12.03
CA PHE A 6 19.90 6.33 -12.33
C PHE A 6 19.77 5.46 -11.10
N MET A 7 20.82 5.41 -10.33
CA MET A 7 20.80 4.61 -9.12
C MET A 7 19.70 5.07 -8.19
N SER A 8 19.58 6.37 -8.04
CA SER A 8 18.58 6.90 -7.12
C SER A 8 17.18 6.74 -7.66
N ALA A 9 17.03 6.39 -8.94
CA ALA A 9 15.71 6.23 -9.52
C ALA A 9 15.13 4.84 -9.32
N VAL A 10 15.90 3.93 -8.75
CA VAL A 10 15.41 2.57 -8.54
C VAL A 10 14.44 2.58 -7.37
N LEU A 11 13.21 2.16 -7.65
CA LEU A 11 12.17 2.12 -6.63
C LEU A 11 11.87 0.67 -6.24
N PRO A 12 11.38 0.47 -5.01
CA PRO A 12 11.08 -0.89 -4.57
C PRO A 12 9.90 -1.45 -5.34
N GLN A 13 9.91 -2.75 -5.53
CA GLN A 13 8.84 -3.46 -6.20
C GLN A 13 8.39 -4.62 -5.34
N PHE A 14 7.51 -5.46 -5.88
CA PHE A 14 6.90 -6.53 -5.11
C PHE A 14 7.93 -7.47 -4.49
N ASP A 15 9.03 -7.73 -5.17
CA ASP A 15 10.07 -8.60 -4.61
C ASP A 15 10.60 -8.06 -3.30
N CYS A 16 10.79 -6.76 -3.23
CA CYS A 16 11.27 -6.13 -2.01
C CYS A 16 10.24 -6.25 -0.90
N LEU A 17 8.96 -6.08 -1.26
CA LEU A 17 7.88 -6.24 -0.29
C LEU A 17 7.86 -7.66 0.25
N SER A 18 7.92 -8.65 -0.63
CA SER A 18 7.91 -10.04 -0.21
C SER A 18 9.06 -10.36 0.72
N SER A 19 10.25 -9.84 0.40
CA SER A 19 11.42 -10.07 1.26
C SER A 19 11.23 -9.43 2.63
N ALA A 20 10.70 -8.22 2.65
CA ALA A 20 10.50 -7.53 3.93
C ALA A 20 9.47 -8.27 4.79
N ILE A 21 8.42 -8.79 4.17
CA ILE A 21 7.40 -9.53 4.92
C ILE A 21 7.99 -10.83 5.46
N ARG A 22 8.79 -11.52 4.67
CA ARG A 22 9.45 -12.74 5.16
C ARG A 22 10.35 -12.44 6.34
N GLU A 23 11.09 -11.35 6.24
CA GLU A 23 11.97 -10.95 7.34
C GLU A 23 11.15 -10.67 8.60
N MET A 24 10.05 -9.95 8.46
CA MET A 24 9.24 -9.58 9.61
C MET A 24 8.63 -10.82 10.27
N ASN A 25 8.14 -11.75 9.46
CA ASN A 25 7.57 -12.98 10.00
C ASN A 25 8.63 -13.85 10.67
N SER A 26 9.84 -13.84 10.16
CA SER A 26 10.92 -14.66 10.70
C SER A 26 11.51 -14.06 11.97
N ASP A 27 11.77 -12.77 11.95
CA ASP A 27 12.49 -12.12 13.04
C ASP A 27 11.57 -11.59 14.13
N PHE A 28 10.34 -11.28 13.77
CA PHE A 28 9.38 -10.69 14.71
C PHE A 28 8.02 -11.36 14.57
N PRO A 29 7.93 -12.68 14.83
CA PRO A 29 6.67 -13.39 14.60
C PRO A 29 5.58 -12.93 15.54
N ARG A 30 4.34 -12.90 15.03
CA ARG A 30 3.18 -12.57 15.83
C ARG A 30 2.58 -13.86 16.36
N PRO A 31 2.12 -13.86 17.61
CA PRO A 31 1.58 -15.09 18.18
C PRO A 31 0.25 -15.52 17.59
N THR A 32 -0.54 -14.58 17.06
CA THR A 32 -1.91 -14.90 16.68
C THR A 32 -2.17 -14.87 15.20
N PHE A 33 -1.24 -14.35 14.38
CA PHE A 33 -1.45 -14.33 12.95
C PHE A 33 -0.11 -14.21 12.24
N LYS A 34 -0.13 -14.56 10.96
CA LYS A 34 1.03 -14.42 10.10
C LYS A 34 0.76 -13.30 9.11
N ILE A 35 1.76 -12.47 8.87
CA ILE A 35 1.61 -11.37 7.95
C ILE A 35 1.63 -11.91 6.52
N GLU A 36 0.59 -11.61 5.75
CA GLU A 36 0.48 -12.07 4.38
C GLU A 36 -0.01 -10.94 3.50
N VAL A 37 0.61 -10.83 2.34
CA VAL A 37 0.23 -9.80 1.38
C VAL A 37 -0.91 -10.34 0.53
N GLY A 38 -1.99 -9.58 0.44
CA GLY A 38 -3.14 -9.96 -0.35
C GLY A 38 -2.90 -9.79 -1.84
N LYS A 39 -3.91 -10.18 -2.62
CA LYS A 39 -3.80 -10.13 -4.07
C LYS A 39 -3.79 -8.70 -4.57
N GLU A 40 -3.36 -8.54 -5.81
CA GLU A 40 -3.31 -7.24 -6.46
C GLU A 40 -4.70 -6.86 -6.98
N PHE A 41 -5.09 -5.62 -6.76
CA PHE A 41 -6.28 -5.04 -7.34
C PHE A 41 -5.84 -3.92 -8.28
N ASP A 42 -6.53 -3.81 -9.41
CA ASP A 42 -6.33 -2.72 -10.34
C ASP A 42 -7.30 -1.62 -9.97
N LEU A 43 -6.79 -0.46 -9.61
CA LEU A 43 -7.64 0.62 -9.12
C LEU A 43 -8.63 1.12 -10.17
N GLN A 44 -8.37 0.86 -11.44
CA GLN A 44 -9.29 1.28 -12.48
C GLN A 44 -10.35 0.23 -12.75
N SER A 45 -9.96 -1.04 -12.87
CA SER A 45 -10.91 -2.06 -13.26
C SER A 45 -11.57 -2.75 -12.08
N ASP A 46 -10.92 -2.74 -10.91
CA ASP A 46 -11.46 -3.43 -9.73
C ASP A 46 -12.07 -2.48 -8.73
N TYR A 47 -12.25 -1.24 -9.11
CA TYR A 47 -12.76 -0.23 -8.22
C TYR A 47 -14.00 -0.67 -7.45
N ASN A 48 -14.95 -1.29 -8.14
CA ASN A 48 -16.20 -1.67 -7.51
C ASN A 48 -16.04 -2.76 -6.46
N ASN A 49 -14.92 -3.47 -6.50
CA ASN A 49 -14.66 -4.54 -5.55
C ASN A 49 -13.96 -4.07 -4.29
N LEU A 50 -13.47 -2.86 -4.29
CA LEU A 50 -12.71 -2.37 -3.12
C LEU A 50 -13.59 -2.25 -1.90
N SER A 51 -14.80 -1.76 -2.08
CA SER A 51 -15.72 -1.61 -0.97
C SER A 51 -16.04 -2.96 -0.33
N LYS A 52 -16.35 -3.95 -1.16
CA LYS A 52 -16.64 -5.28 -0.66
C LYS A 52 -15.48 -5.89 0.09
N SER A 53 -14.28 -5.68 -0.44
CA SER A 53 -13.11 -6.34 0.09
C SER A 53 -12.56 -5.67 1.34
N PHE A 54 -12.71 -4.37 1.45
CA PHE A 54 -11.95 -3.63 2.48
C PHE A 54 -12.79 -2.79 3.43
N SER A 55 -14.11 -2.77 3.27
CA SER A 55 -14.94 -2.03 4.22
C SER A 55 -14.84 -2.68 5.60
N ASN A 56 -14.62 -1.85 6.60
CA ASN A 56 -14.50 -2.27 8.00
C ASN A 56 -13.35 -3.24 8.24
N LYS A 57 -12.36 -3.21 7.36
CA LYS A 57 -11.15 -4.01 7.54
C LYS A 57 -10.03 -3.13 8.05
N VAL A 58 -9.10 -3.77 8.75
CA VAL A 58 -7.94 -3.10 9.35
C VAL A 58 -6.70 -3.64 8.68
N GLY A 59 -5.74 -2.78 8.42
CA GLY A 59 -4.50 -3.27 7.84
C GLY A 59 -3.67 -2.20 7.17
N VAL A 60 -2.77 -2.68 6.33
CA VAL A 60 -1.80 -1.85 5.63
C VAL A 60 -2.08 -1.94 4.14
N TYR A 61 -2.05 -0.80 3.46
CA TYR A 61 -2.20 -0.79 2.01
C TYR A 61 -0.88 -0.39 1.38
N ILE A 62 -0.60 -1.00 0.24
CA ILE A 62 0.61 -0.72 -0.52
C ILE A 62 0.16 -0.30 -1.91
N LEU A 63 0.55 0.89 -2.32
CA LEU A 63 0.15 1.44 -3.61
C LEU A 63 1.29 1.35 -4.59
N PHE A 64 0.99 0.88 -5.79
CA PHE A 64 1.94 0.71 -6.87
C PHE A 64 1.56 1.61 -8.04
N ASN A 65 2.56 2.12 -8.74
CA ASN A 65 2.29 2.87 -9.95
C ASN A 65 2.10 1.90 -11.13
N GLU A 66 1.99 2.46 -12.32
CA GLU A 66 1.73 1.64 -13.50
C GLU A 66 2.88 0.69 -13.82
N SER A 67 4.08 1.05 -13.45
CA SER A 67 5.24 0.19 -13.63
C SER A 67 5.40 -0.80 -12.50
N LYS A 68 4.47 -0.78 -11.55
CA LYS A 68 4.45 -1.67 -10.38
C LYS A 68 5.56 -1.38 -9.40
N ASP A 69 6.03 -0.15 -9.38
CA ASP A 69 6.90 0.31 -8.31
C ASP A 69 6.05 0.70 -7.11
N ILE A 70 6.55 0.41 -5.94
CA ILE A 70 5.85 0.78 -4.70
C ILE A 70 6.07 2.26 -4.46
N ILE A 71 4.98 3.02 -4.41
CA ILE A 71 5.09 4.46 -4.29
C ILE A 71 4.59 4.97 -2.95
N ARG A 72 3.75 4.21 -2.25
CA ARG A 72 3.26 4.65 -0.94
C ARG A 72 2.75 3.47 -0.14
N ILE A 73 2.96 3.56 1.17
CA ILE A 73 2.46 2.58 2.13
C ILE A 73 1.72 3.35 3.21
N GLY A 74 0.53 2.88 3.56
CA GLY A 74 -0.24 3.51 4.62
C GLY A 74 -1.04 2.45 5.36
N SER A 75 -1.82 2.89 6.32
CA SER A 75 -2.60 1.95 7.12
C SER A 75 -3.91 2.58 7.58
N SER A 76 -4.81 1.72 8.03
CA SER A 76 -6.01 2.14 8.72
C SER A 76 -6.26 1.20 9.87
N ILE A 77 -6.66 1.74 10.99
CA ILE A 77 -6.94 0.93 12.17
C ILE A 77 -8.44 0.73 12.36
N ASP A 78 -9.27 1.22 11.45
CA ASP A 78 -10.71 1.02 11.56
C ASP A 78 -11.39 0.66 10.24
N ASP A 79 -11.07 1.33 9.15
CA ASP A 79 -11.79 1.07 7.90
C ASP A 79 -10.88 1.38 6.72
N LEU A 80 -10.30 0.32 6.15
CA LEU A 80 -9.39 0.46 5.03
C LEU A 80 -10.05 1.11 3.83
N TYR A 81 -11.29 0.74 3.53
CA TYR A 81 -11.94 1.30 2.35
C TYR A 81 -12.14 2.80 2.50
N ARG A 82 -12.57 3.25 3.68
CA ARG A 82 -12.74 4.67 3.89
C ARG A 82 -11.42 5.41 3.75
N ARG A 83 -10.35 4.83 4.27
CA ARG A 83 -9.04 5.44 4.15
C ARG A 83 -8.60 5.53 2.70
N LEU A 84 -8.78 4.44 1.96
CA LEU A 84 -8.40 4.42 0.55
C LEU A 84 -9.22 5.39 -0.26
N ASN A 85 -10.48 5.52 0.09
CA ASN A 85 -11.38 6.37 -0.67
C ASN A 85 -10.97 7.84 -0.62
N THR A 86 -10.17 8.23 0.35
CA THR A 86 -9.69 9.61 0.41
C THR A 86 -8.69 9.92 -0.70
N TYR A 87 -8.16 8.89 -1.34
CA TYR A 87 -7.19 9.08 -2.41
C TYR A 87 -7.80 9.00 -3.79
N PHE A 88 -9.09 8.65 -3.87
CA PHE A 88 -9.71 8.40 -5.17
C PHE A 88 -10.49 9.63 -5.60
N ASP A 89 -10.50 9.84 -6.91
CA ASP A 89 -11.21 10.96 -7.49
C ASP A 89 -12.06 10.40 -8.62
N TYR A 90 -13.37 10.49 -8.48
CA TYR A 90 -14.30 9.86 -9.40
C TYR A 90 -15.08 10.88 -10.18
N LYS A 91 -15.39 10.56 -11.42
CA LYS A 91 -16.27 11.36 -12.24
C LYS A 91 -17.69 10.85 -12.13
N SER A 92 -18.62 11.66 -12.60
CA SER A 92 -20.02 11.30 -12.52
C SER A 92 -20.37 10.09 -13.37
N ASP A 93 -19.55 9.78 -14.35
CA ASP A 93 -19.80 8.61 -15.19
C ASP A 93 -19.11 7.37 -14.64
N ASP A 94 -18.72 7.42 -13.40
CA ASP A 94 -18.17 6.28 -12.69
C ASP A 94 -16.76 5.90 -13.09
N ASN A 95 -16.11 6.73 -13.85
CA ASN A 95 -14.71 6.47 -14.16
C ASN A 95 -13.84 6.96 -13.04
N ILE A 96 -12.85 6.16 -12.71
CA ILE A 96 -11.85 6.58 -11.76
C ILE A 96 -10.95 7.57 -12.46
N VAL A 97 -10.84 8.75 -11.88
CA VAL A 97 -9.97 9.77 -12.44
C VAL A 97 -8.54 9.57 -11.97
N GLY A 98 -8.40 9.06 -10.77
CA GLY A 98 -7.08 8.87 -10.21
C GLY A 98 -7.18 8.87 -8.71
N VAL A 99 -6.06 8.94 -8.06
CA VAL A 99 -6.05 8.99 -6.61
C VAL A 99 -5.88 10.42 -6.16
N GLY A 100 -6.30 10.71 -4.95
CA GLY A 100 -6.37 12.06 -4.47
C GLY A 100 -5.06 12.83 -4.52
N TRP A 101 -3.95 12.18 -4.48
CA TRP A 101 -2.68 12.87 -4.52
C TRP A 101 -2.08 12.95 -5.92
N TRP A 102 -2.85 12.61 -6.93
CA TRP A 102 -2.33 12.67 -8.30
C TRP A 102 -1.76 14.04 -8.63
N LYS A 103 -2.22 15.05 -7.94
CA LYS A 103 -1.67 16.39 -8.17
C LYS A 103 -0.19 16.45 -7.88
N GLU A 104 0.35 15.45 -7.24
CA GLU A 104 1.78 15.38 -7.01
C GLU A 104 2.52 14.73 -8.15
N GLY A 105 1.79 14.43 -9.21
CA GLY A 105 2.42 13.90 -10.40
C GLY A 105 2.69 12.42 -10.37
N VAL A 106 2.14 11.72 -9.41
CA VAL A 106 2.36 10.29 -9.29
C VAL A 106 1.03 9.60 -9.16
N GLY A 107 0.70 8.77 -10.13
CA GLY A 107 -0.57 8.07 -10.12
C GLY A 107 -0.41 6.67 -9.59
N SER A 108 -1.33 6.26 -8.75
CA SER A 108 -1.40 4.88 -8.33
C SER A 108 -2.24 4.11 -9.31
N ARG A 109 -1.85 2.87 -9.56
CA ARG A 109 -2.59 2.01 -10.47
C ARG A 109 -3.03 0.72 -9.81
N TYR A 110 -2.18 0.16 -8.95
CA TYR A 110 -2.47 -1.12 -8.31
C TYR A 110 -2.33 -1.00 -6.81
N ILE A 111 -3.04 -1.89 -6.10
CA ILE A 111 -3.00 -1.90 -4.65
C ILE A 111 -2.97 -3.34 -4.16
N ARG A 112 -2.22 -3.55 -3.09
CA ARG A 112 -2.27 -4.78 -2.31
C ARG A 112 -2.47 -4.40 -0.86
N VAL A 113 -3.12 -5.29 -0.11
CA VAL A 113 -3.46 -5.00 1.29
C VAL A 113 -2.97 -6.15 2.15
N ILE A 114 -2.46 -5.80 3.32
CA ILE A 114 -2.13 -6.76 4.36
C ILE A 114 -3.19 -6.57 5.44
N GLU A 115 -4.11 -7.54 5.57
CA GLU A 115 -5.15 -7.44 6.58
C GLU A 115 -4.61 -7.87 7.93
N VAL A 116 -5.09 -7.19 8.96
CA VAL A 116 -4.70 -7.46 10.33
C VAL A 116 -5.98 -7.79 11.10
N PRO A 117 -5.95 -8.79 11.99
CA PRO A 117 -7.15 -9.08 12.80
C PRO A 117 -7.60 -7.85 13.56
N GLY A 118 -8.92 -7.65 13.61
CA GLY A 118 -9.48 -6.44 14.22
C GLY A 118 -9.12 -6.28 15.68
N ASN A 119 -8.90 -7.39 16.41
CA ASN A 119 -8.58 -7.30 17.82
C ASN A 119 -7.12 -6.94 18.08
N CYS A 120 -6.31 -6.81 17.03
CA CYS A 120 -4.94 -6.34 17.20
C CYS A 120 -4.64 -5.28 16.13
N SER A 121 -5.55 -4.33 16.02
CA SER A 121 -5.43 -3.29 14.99
C SER A 121 -4.14 -2.48 15.10
N PHE A 122 -3.57 -2.37 16.31
CA PHE A 122 -2.31 -1.66 16.47
C PHE A 122 -1.18 -2.27 15.67
N GLU A 123 -1.30 -3.54 15.29
CA GLU A 123 -0.28 -4.17 14.48
C GLU A 123 -0.18 -3.55 13.09
N ALA A 124 -1.27 -2.97 12.60
CA ALA A 124 -1.22 -2.31 11.30
C ALA A 124 -0.18 -1.19 11.32
N LEU A 125 -0.12 -0.42 12.40
CA LEU A 125 0.85 0.65 12.50
C LEU A 125 2.29 0.12 12.56
N ALA A 126 2.48 -0.98 13.28
CA ALA A 126 3.80 -1.57 13.38
C ALA A 126 4.28 -2.09 12.04
N ILE A 127 3.41 -2.77 11.31
CA ILE A 127 3.75 -3.29 9.99
C ILE A 127 4.04 -2.15 9.03
N GLU A 128 3.20 -1.12 9.05
CA GLU A 128 3.41 0.04 8.20
C GLU A 128 4.78 0.66 8.42
N GLN A 129 5.13 0.90 9.67
CA GLN A 129 6.40 1.53 9.98
C GLN A 129 7.59 0.68 9.58
N PHE A 130 7.48 -0.63 9.81
CA PHE A 130 8.56 -1.52 9.40
C PHE A 130 8.76 -1.46 7.89
N LEU A 131 7.67 -1.52 7.13
CA LEU A 131 7.76 -1.53 5.68
C LEU A 131 8.25 -0.20 5.13
N ILE A 132 7.81 0.91 5.70
CA ILE A 132 8.28 2.21 5.23
C ILE A 132 9.77 2.33 5.41
N ARG A 133 10.28 1.88 6.55
CA ARG A 133 11.72 1.96 6.80
C ARG A 133 12.51 1.04 5.88
N LYS A 134 11.96 -0.13 5.58
CA LYS A 134 12.66 -1.09 4.72
C LYS A 134 12.63 -0.68 3.26
N LEU A 135 11.50 -0.15 2.79
CA LEU A 135 11.29 0.07 1.37
C LEU A 135 11.45 1.51 0.92
N CYS A 136 11.30 2.44 1.84
CA CYS A 136 11.47 3.87 1.55
C CYS A 136 10.67 4.31 0.33
N PRO A 137 9.33 4.15 0.32
CA PRO A 137 8.55 4.55 -0.84
C PRO A 137 8.63 6.07 -1.02
N PRO A 138 8.64 6.55 -2.25
CA PRO A 138 8.88 7.98 -2.49
C PRO A 138 7.83 8.92 -1.89
N LEU A 139 6.57 8.49 -1.80
CA LEU A 139 5.54 9.36 -1.24
C LEU A 139 5.46 9.30 0.27
N ASN A 140 6.27 8.47 0.91
CA ASN A 140 6.34 8.37 2.36
C ASN A 140 7.54 9.06 2.95
N LYS A 141 8.32 9.72 2.15
CA LYS A 141 9.59 10.24 2.65
C LYS A 141 9.40 11.32 3.70
N GLU A 142 8.24 11.92 3.73
CA GLU A 142 7.95 12.87 4.76
C GLU A 142 7.79 12.21 6.09
N GLY A 143 7.31 11.07 6.02
CA GLY A 143 7.12 10.11 7.06
C GLY A 143 7.01 10.53 8.44
#